data_cfc08f9cc6fb4bdeb7104d7b39fba1e2
#
_entry.id   cfc08f9cc6fb4bdeb7104d7b39fba1e2
#
_cell.length_a   1.000
_cell.length_b   1.000
_cell.length_c   1.000
_cell.angle_alpha   90.00
_cell.angle_beta   90.00
_cell.angle_gamma   90.00
#
_symmetry.space_group_name_H-M   'P 1'
#
loop_
_entity.id
_entity.type
_entity.pdbx_description
1 polymer ?
#
loop_
_entity_poly.entity_id
_entity_poly.type
_entity_poly.pdbx_seq_one_letter_code
_entity_poly.pdbx_strand_id
1 'polypeptide(L)'
;GRNQTRNSRDRRAMERKSSYGQKLMEEGWHDMEFRALQAAFDAGVRVPQPFFLYDQVLFMELVVDADGVPASRLADFPFTPEEANALHQEVFMQVKKLREAGRVHGDLSAYNILMGAKGPTIIDLPQVVDVAGNMNAGSILRRDLRNLTEHLARFDSRLLRFTDCGGMLFQHFLRGTLD
;
A
#
# COMPACT_ATOMS: atom_id res chain seq x y z
N GLY A 1 30.76 -26.43 39.05
CA GLY A 1 31.44 -25.59 38.06
C GLY A 1 31.27 -26.04 36.61
N ARG A 2 30.26 -26.91 36.27
CA ARG A 2 30.08 -27.46 34.87
C ARG A 2 28.81 -27.02 34.14
N ASN A 3 27.95 -26.20 34.75
CA ASN A 3 26.67 -25.84 34.15
C ASN A 3 26.64 -24.46 33.42
N GLN A 4 27.66 -23.60 33.59
CA GLN A 4 27.66 -22.26 32.98
C GLN A 4 28.16 -22.22 31.53
N THR A 5 28.96 -23.21 31.09
CA THR A 5 29.52 -23.25 29.73
C THR A 5 28.57 -23.81 28.68
N ARG A 6 27.57 -24.58 29.06
CA ARG A 6 26.56 -25.13 28.15
C ARG A 6 25.54 -24.04 27.73
N ASN A 7 25.12 -23.20 28.65
CA ASN A 7 24.14 -22.11 28.41
C ASN A 7 24.65 -21.02 27.45
N SER A 8 25.95 -20.72 27.41
CA SER A 8 26.48 -19.68 26.56
C SER A 8 26.62 -20.07 25.09
N ARG A 9 26.87 -21.38 24.83
CA ARG A 9 26.92 -21.92 23.45
C ARG A 9 25.52 -22.09 22.86
N ASP A 10 24.58 -22.56 23.65
CA ASP A 10 23.20 -22.74 23.23
C ASP A 10 22.51 -21.39 22.99
N ARG A 11 22.82 -20.37 23.82
CA ARG A 11 22.33 -19.01 23.64
C ARG A 11 22.89 -18.37 22.37
N ARG A 12 24.20 -18.51 22.08
CA ARG A 12 24.82 -18.03 20.82
C ARG A 12 24.30 -18.76 19.59
N ALA A 13 23.98 -20.05 19.72
CA ALA A 13 23.38 -20.81 18.63
C ALA A 13 21.91 -20.39 18.36
N MET A 14 21.14 -20.08 19.41
CA MET A 14 19.81 -19.51 19.28
C MET A 14 19.82 -18.10 18.70
N GLU A 15 20.75 -17.25 19.16
CA GLU A 15 20.94 -15.87 18.63
C GLU A 15 21.35 -15.89 17.16
N ARG A 16 22.19 -16.82 16.71
CA ARG A 16 22.55 -17.01 15.29
C ARG A 16 21.41 -17.55 14.46
N LYS A 17 20.60 -18.47 14.97
CA LYS A 17 19.40 -18.98 14.29
C LYS A 17 18.32 -17.89 14.18
N SER A 18 18.16 -17.04 15.19
CA SER A 18 17.22 -15.94 15.16
C SER A 18 17.65 -14.84 14.18
N SER A 19 18.95 -14.48 14.13
CA SER A 19 19.48 -13.50 13.16
C SER A 19 19.43 -14.01 11.72
N TYR A 20 19.67 -15.30 11.48
CA TYR A 20 19.53 -15.93 10.17
C TYR A 20 18.05 -16.01 9.76
N GLY A 21 17.17 -16.37 10.69
CA GLY A 21 15.72 -16.37 10.46
C GLY A 21 15.17 -14.99 10.14
N GLN A 22 15.61 -13.94 10.86
CA GLN A 22 15.27 -12.56 10.58
C GLN A 22 15.74 -12.12 9.20
N LYS A 23 16.98 -12.44 8.83
CA LYS A 23 17.53 -12.13 7.50
C LYS A 23 16.75 -12.81 6.37
N LEU A 24 16.35 -14.07 6.52
CA LEU A 24 15.52 -14.78 5.54
C LEU A 24 14.10 -14.18 5.44
N MET A 25 13.54 -13.73 6.55
CA MET A 25 12.24 -13.05 6.56
C MET A 25 12.33 -11.67 5.88
N GLU A 26 13.40 -10.91 6.12
CA GLU A 26 13.66 -9.62 5.47
C GLU A 26 13.86 -9.79 3.97
N GLU A 27 14.68 -10.78 3.53
CA GLU A 27 14.88 -11.09 2.11
C GLU A 27 13.56 -11.47 1.42
N GLY A 28 12.73 -12.27 2.07
CA GLY A 28 11.40 -12.63 1.56
C GLY A 28 10.44 -11.43 1.48
N TRP A 29 10.58 -10.48 2.38
CA TRP A 29 9.70 -9.31 2.46
C TRP A 29 9.98 -8.30 1.33
N HIS A 30 11.25 -8.00 1.06
CA HIS A 30 11.66 -7.12 -0.04
C HIS A 30 11.28 -7.70 -1.41
N ASP A 31 11.40 -9.02 -1.59
CA ASP A 31 10.94 -9.69 -2.81
C ASP A 31 9.41 -9.60 -2.97
N MET A 32 8.65 -9.71 -1.88
CA MET A 32 7.20 -9.51 -1.89
C MET A 32 6.80 -8.08 -2.23
N GLU A 33 7.49 -7.08 -1.67
CA GLU A 33 7.24 -5.67 -1.94
C GLU A 33 7.50 -5.34 -3.42
N PHE A 34 8.63 -5.78 -3.98
CA PHE A 34 8.94 -5.61 -5.39
C PHE A 34 7.88 -6.24 -6.29
N ARG A 35 7.47 -7.49 -6.01
CA ARG A 35 6.43 -8.19 -6.79
C ARG A 35 5.07 -7.53 -6.68
N ALA A 36 4.73 -7.00 -5.49
CA ALA A 36 3.49 -6.28 -5.28
C ALA A 36 3.46 -4.98 -6.09
N LEU A 37 4.57 -4.22 -6.07
CA LEU A 37 4.73 -2.99 -6.84
C LEU A 37 4.67 -3.27 -8.35
N GLN A 38 5.38 -4.31 -8.82
CA GLN A 38 5.35 -4.72 -10.23
C GLN A 38 3.94 -5.12 -10.69
N ALA A 39 3.24 -5.93 -9.91
CA ALA A 39 1.88 -6.34 -10.24
C ALA A 39 0.90 -5.15 -10.29
N ALA A 40 1.03 -4.19 -9.38
CA ALA A 40 0.22 -2.97 -9.39
C ALA A 40 0.53 -2.10 -10.61
N PHE A 41 1.82 -1.93 -10.95
CA PHE A 41 2.26 -1.19 -12.12
C PHE A 41 1.74 -1.82 -13.42
N ASP A 42 1.87 -3.14 -13.57
CA ASP A 42 1.40 -3.90 -14.75
C ASP A 42 -0.13 -3.84 -14.90
N ALA A 43 -0.87 -3.73 -13.80
CA ALA A 43 -2.30 -3.53 -13.78
C ALA A 43 -2.73 -2.08 -14.10
N GLY A 44 -1.78 -1.18 -14.37
CA GLY A 44 -2.04 0.22 -14.69
C GLY A 44 -2.51 1.04 -13.48
N VAL A 45 -2.19 0.59 -12.27
CA VAL A 45 -2.33 1.41 -11.06
C VAL A 45 -1.23 2.47 -11.08
N ARG A 46 -1.57 3.70 -10.69
CA ARG A 46 -0.57 4.76 -10.59
C ARG A 46 0.26 4.56 -9.31
N VAL A 47 1.39 3.90 -9.50
CA VAL A 47 2.43 3.60 -8.51
C VAL A 47 3.79 3.96 -9.11
N PRO A 48 4.86 4.14 -8.32
CA PRO A 48 6.20 4.31 -8.87
C PRO A 48 6.58 3.13 -9.77
N GLN A 49 7.19 3.41 -10.93
CA GLN A 49 7.68 2.34 -11.79
C GLN A 49 8.78 1.55 -11.07
N PRO A 50 8.64 0.23 -10.86
CA PRO A 50 9.72 -0.59 -10.32
C PRO A 50 10.77 -0.81 -11.40
N PHE A 51 12.06 -0.72 -11.02
CA PHE A 51 13.15 -1.01 -11.95
C PHE A 51 13.76 -2.37 -11.67
N PHE A 52 14.31 -2.57 -10.48
CA PHE A 52 14.89 -3.84 -10.04
C PHE A 52 15.06 -3.90 -8.52
N LEU A 53 15.26 -5.11 -8.03
CA LEU A 53 15.66 -5.38 -6.65
C LEU A 53 17.12 -5.86 -6.67
N TYR A 54 17.99 -5.21 -5.91
CA TYR A 54 19.40 -5.59 -5.77
C TYR A 54 19.81 -5.52 -4.30
N ASP A 55 20.39 -6.59 -3.78
CA ASP A 55 20.87 -6.70 -2.40
C ASP A 55 19.86 -6.16 -1.36
N GLN A 56 18.59 -6.55 -1.50
CA GLN A 56 17.46 -6.12 -0.67
C GLN A 56 17.09 -4.62 -0.78
N VAL A 57 17.66 -3.91 -1.74
CA VAL A 57 17.33 -2.51 -2.04
C VAL A 57 16.41 -2.47 -3.26
N LEU A 58 15.21 -1.93 -3.07
CA LEU A 58 14.25 -1.70 -4.14
C LEU A 58 14.59 -0.40 -4.88
N PHE A 59 14.88 -0.52 -6.18
CA PHE A 59 15.08 0.62 -7.08
C PHE A 59 13.79 0.88 -7.85
N MET A 60 13.27 2.09 -7.74
CA MET A 60 12.02 2.52 -8.38
C MET A 60 12.07 3.98 -8.79
N GLU A 61 11.07 4.41 -9.56
CA GLU A 61 10.88 5.78 -10.00
C GLU A 61 10.84 6.75 -8.80
N LEU A 62 11.55 7.87 -8.93
CA LEU A 62 11.34 9.02 -8.08
C LEU A 62 10.10 9.77 -8.59
N VAL A 63 9.03 9.72 -7.83
CA VAL A 63 7.80 10.48 -8.16
C VAL A 63 8.08 11.95 -7.97
N VAL A 64 7.88 12.72 -9.04
CA VAL A 64 8.03 14.19 -9.04
C VAL A 64 6.68 14.86 -9.30
N ASP A 65 6.54 16.08 -8.83
CA ASP A 65 5.38 16.94 -9.12
C ASP A 65 5.51 17.67 -10.48
N ALA A 66 4.59 18.59 -10.76
CA ALA A 66 4.56 19.35 -12.03
C ALA A 66 5.80 20.24 -12.24
N ASP A 67 6.48 20.61 -11.17
CA ASP A 67 7.69 21.44 -11.20
C ASP A 67 8.97 20.59 -11.29
N GLY A 68 8.85 19.26 -11.29
CA GLY A 68 9.96 18.32 -11.38
C GLY A 68 10.71 18.12 -10.05
N VAL A 69 10.15 18.56 -8.93
CA VAL A 69 10.70 18.31 -7.60
C VAL A 69 10.05 17.06 -6.97
N PRO A 70 10.69 16.41 -5.98
CA PRO A 70 10.09 15.26 -5.31
C PRO A 70 8.68 15.56 -4.81
N ALA A 71 7.72 14.75 -5.21
CA ALA A 71 6.31 14.95 -4.90
C ALA A 71 6.03 14.82 -3.40
N SER A 72 5.28 15.78 -2.85
CA SER A 72 4.83 15.76 -1.47
C SER A 72 3.62 14.82 -1.29
N ARG A 73 3.34 14.43 -0.05
CA ARG A 73 2.21 13.55 0.29
C ARG A 73 0.89 14.30 0.18
N LEU A 74 -0.16 13.60 -0.17
CA LEU A 74 -1.53 14.15 -0.16
C LEU A 74 -1.88 14.75 1.22
N ALA A 75 -1.39 14.14 2.30
CA ALA A 75 -1.61 14.62 3.67
C ALA A 75 -1.06 16.03 3.96
N ASP A 76 -0.08 16.49 3.17
CA ASP A 76 0.63 17.75 3.39
C ASP A 76 -0.04 18.97 2.72
N PHE A 77 -1.14 18.74 1.96
CA PHE A 77 -1.83 19.79 1.23
C PHE A 77 -3.18 20.17 1.85
N PRO A 78 -3.55 21.47 1.82
CA PRO A 78 -4.94 21.89 1.91
C PRO A 78 -5.61 21.73 0.53
N PHE A 79 -6.92 21.47 0.53
CA PHE A 79 -7.71 21.35 -0.69
C PHE A 79 -8.97 22.20 -0.63
N THR A 80 -9.44 22.69 -1.77
CA THR A 80 -10.83 23.16 -1.91
C THR A 80 -11.77 21.95 -1.90
N PRO A 81 -13.07 22.13 -1.63
CA PRO A 81 -14.05 21.06 -1.71
C PRO A 81 -14.07 20.34 -3.07
N GLU A 82 -13.90 21.09 -4.16
CA GLU A 82 -13.87 20.58 -5.53
C GLU A 82 -12.64 19.73 -5.78
N GLU A 83 -11.47 20.18 -5.35
CA GLU A 83 -10.21 19.41 -5.42
C GLU A 83 -10.28 18.13 -4.59
N ALA A 84 -10.80 18.20 -3.36
CA ALA A 84 -10.97 17.04 -2.50
C ALA A 84 -11.87 15.97 -3.14
N ASN A 85 -12.97 16.41 -3.79
CA ASN A 85 -13.88 15.53 -4.51
C ASN A 85 -13.19 14.89 -5.72
N ALA A 86 -12.49 15.66 -6.54
CA ALA A 86 -11.76 15.15 -7.70
C ALA A 86 -10.68 14.13 -7.30
N LEU A 87 -9.89 14.45 -6.27
CA LEU A 87 -8.87 13.54 -5.72
C LEU A 87 -9.47 12.25 -5.16
N HIS A 88 -10.60 12.37 -4.45
CA HIS A 88 -11.30 11.18 -3.95
C HIS A 88 -11.68 10.24 -5.08
N GLN A 89 -12.24 10.77 -6.17
CA GLN A 89 -12.61 9.98 -7.35
C GLN A 89 -11.37 9.34 -8.02
N GLU A 90 -10.30 10.11 -8.21
CA GLU A 90 -9.07 9.61 -8.83
C GLU A 90 -8.44 8.47 -8.00
N VAL A 91 -8.28 8.64 -6.70
CA VAL A 91 -7.70 7.59 -5.85
C VAL A 91 -8.62 6.37 -5.79
N PHE A 92 -9.94 6.58 -5.74
CA PHE A 92 -10.90 5.49 -5.80
C PHE A 92 -10.73 4.65 -7.06
N MET A 93 -10.51 5.28 -8.22
CA MET A 93 -10.25 4.58 -9.49
C MET A 93 -8.92 3.78 -9.45
N GLN A 94 -7.87 4.30 -8.79
CA GLN A 94 -6.64 3.54 -8.61
C GLN A 94 -6.84 2.32 -7.70
N VAL A 95 -7.60 2.48 -6.61
CA VAL A 95 -7.95 1.38 -5.70
C VAL A 95 -8.81 0.33 -6.40
N LYS A 96 -9.75 0.76 -7.28
CA LYS A 96 -10.54 -0.15 -8.12
C LYS A 96 -9.63 -1.01 -8.99
N LYS A 97 -8.68 -0.42 -9.72
CA LYS A 97 -7.72 -1.15 -10.56
C LYS A 97 -6.87 -2.14 -9.74
N LEU A 98 -6.37 -1.72 -8.58
CA LEU A 98 -5.61 -2.59 -7.68
C LEU A 98 -6.46 -3.79 -7.25
N ARG A 99 -7.74 -3.55 -6.96
CA ARG A 99 -8.70 -4.58 -6.59
C ARG A 99 -9.02 -5.54 -7.75
N GLU A 100 -9.18 -5.04 -8.96
CA GLU A 100 -9.36 -5.84 -10.18
C GLU A 100 -8.15 -6.74 -10.46
N ALA A 101 -6.95 -6.28 -10.11
CA ALA A 101 -5.73 -7.09 -10.12
C ALA A 101 -5.66 -8.12 -8.96
N GLY A 102 -6.72 -8.29 -8.17
CA GLY A 102 -6.79 -9.24 -7.06
C GLY A 102 -6.06 -8.77 -5.81
N ARG A 103 -5.78 -7.50 -5.66
CA ARG A 103 -4.97 -6.93 -4.56
C ARG A 103 -5.71 -5.87 -3.76
N VAL A 104 -5.36 -5.75 -2.49
CA VAL A 104 -5.77 -4.66 -1.59
C VAL A 104 -4.52 -4.11 -0.93
N HIS A 105 -4.44 -2.78 -0.79
CA HIS A 105 -3.24 -2.11 -0.24
C HIS A 105 -2.95 -2.54 1.20
N GLY A 106 -3.93 -2.51 2.05
CA GLY A 106 -3.83 -2.97 3.44
C GLY A 106 -3.42 -1.89 4.45
N ASP A 107 -2.93 -0.74 3.99
CA ASP A 107 -2.60 0.42 4.84
C ASP A 107 -2.75 1.75 4.08
N LEU A 108 -3.74 1.86 3.18
CA LEU A 108 -3.94 3.07 2.40
C LEU A 108 -4.37 4.24 3.28
N SER A 109 -3.64 5.34 3.13
CA SER A 109 -3.92 6.60 3.81
C SER A 109 -3.41 7.78 2.99
N ALA A 110 -3.75 9.01 3.40
CA ALA A 110 -3.23 10.21 2.76
C ALA A 110 -1.70 10.36 2.85
N TYR A 111 -1.05 9.61 3.73
CA TYR A 111 0.41 9.58 3.89
C TYR A 111 1.09 8.67 2.85
N ASN A 112 0.36 7.69 2.30
CA ASN A 112 0.85 6.72 1.32
C ASN A 112 0.39 7.07 -0.11
N ILE A 113 0.08 8.34 -0.35
CA ILE A 113 -0.26 8.89 -1.67
C ILE A 113 0.59 10.14 -1.90
N LEU A 114 1.34 10.16 -2.99
CA LEU A 114 2.12 11.31 -3.44
C LEU A 114 1.35 12.09 -4.50
N MET A 115 1.46 13.41 -4.46
CA MET A 115 0.85 14.32 -5.44
C MET A 115 1.80 14.50 -6.65
N GLY A 116 1.91 13.44 -7.47
CA GLY A 116 2.78 13.44 -8.64
C GLY A 116 2.24 14.26 -9.82
N ALA A 117 3.11 14.59 -10.78
CA ALA A 117 2.75 15.34 -11.99
C ALA A 117 1.63 14.68 -12.82
N LYS A 118 1.50 13.37 -12.74
CA LYS A 118 0.46 12.57 -13.43
C LYS A 118 -0.79 12.35 -12.57
N GLY A 119 -0.83 12.93 -11.36
CA GLY A 119 -1.90 12.78 -10.38
C GLY A 119 -1.49 11.94 -9.15
N PRO A 120 -2.44 11.61 -8.26
CA PRO A 120 -2.16 10.90 -7.03
C PRO A 120 -1.54 9.52 -7.30
N THR A 121 -0.35 9.28 -6.73
CA THR A 121 0.47 8.08 -6.91
C THR A 121 0.55 7.32 -5.60
N ILE A 122 0.10 6.07 -5.59
CA ILE A 122 0.09 5.21 -4.39
C ILE A 122 1.49 4.66 -4.17
N ILE A 123 1.98 4.73 -2.94
CA ILE A 123 3.28 4.21 -2.51
C ILE A 123 3.11 3.28 -1.31
N ASP A 124 4.20 2.63 -0.91
CA ASP A 124 4.27 1.77 0.27
C ASP A 124 3.31 0.57 0.18
N LEU A 125 3.66 -0.37 -0.70
CA LEU A 125 2.89 -1.58 -1.02
C LEU A 125 3.33 -2.87 -0.27
N PRO A 126 4.09 -2.81 0.84
CA PRO A 126 4.55 -4.03 1.53
C PRO A 126 3.41 -4.81 2.19
N GLN A 127 2.29 -4.15 2.45
CA GLN A 127 1.10 -4.71 3.09
C GLN A 127 0.08 -5.28 2.09
N VAL A 128 0.39 -5.24 0.78
CA VAL A 128 -0.56 -5.70 -0.24
C VAL A 128 -1.04 -7.12 0.02
N VAL A 129 -2.33 -7.25 0.21
CA VAL A 129 -3.00 -8.49 0.54
C VAL A 129 -3.61 -9.09 -0.72
N ASP A 130 -3.31 -10.38 -0.98
CA ASP A 130 -3.99 -11.14 -2.01
C ASP A 130 -5.44 -11.42 -1.59
N VAL A 131 -6.36 -11.06 -2.46
CA VAL A 131 -7.79 -11.18 -2.20
C VAL A 131 -8.24 -12.64 -2.21
N ALA A 132 -7.66 -13.47 -3.08
CA ALA A 132 -8.08 -14.86 -3.25
C ALA A 132 -7.80 -15.73 -2.02
N GLY A 133 -6.76 -15.37 -1.24
CA GLY A 133 -6.35 -16.13 -0.04
C GLY A 133 -6.75 -15.49 1.30
N ASN A 134 -7.38 -14.31 1.30
CA ASN A 134 -7.63 -13.58 2.56
C ASN A 134 -9.11 -13.25 2.76
N MET A 135 -9.78 -13.95 3.68
CA MET A 135 -11.18 -13.71 4.03
C MET A 135 -11.43 -12.29 4.58
N ASN A 136 -10.40 -11.60 5.04
CA ASN A 136 -10.49 -10.24 5.58
C ASN A 136 -10.28 -9.15 4.52
N ALA A 137 -9.99 -9.50 3.26
CA ALA A 137 -9.68 -8.52 2.21
C ALA A 137 -10.77 -7.45 2.04
N GLY A 138 -12.04 -7.81 2.18
CA GLY A 138 -13.16 -6.86 2.12
C GLY A 138 -13.18 -5.87 3.27
N SER A 139 -12.86 -6.30 4.48
CA SER A 139 -12.79 -5.41 5.65
C SER A 139 -11.58 -4.49 5.58
N ILE A 140 -10.46 -5.00 5.08
CA ILE A 140 -9.23 -4.25 4.84
C ILE A 140 -9.48 -3.13 3.81
N LEU A 141 -10.06 -3.48 2.65
CA LEU A 141 -10.42 -2.51 1.61
C LEU A 141 -11.36 -1.42 2.13
N ARG A 142 -12.36 -1.80 2.93
CA ARG A 142 -13.29 -0.84 3.55
C ARG A 142 -12.57 0.13 4.47
N ARG A 143 -11.64 -0.37 5.29
CA ARG A 143 -10.83 0.46 6.19
C ARG A 143 -9.95 1.42 5.38
N ASP A 144 -9.26 0.95 4.36
CA ASP A 144 -8.38 1.74 3.52
C ASP A 144 -9.14 2.91 2.85
N LEU A 145 -10.28 2.63 2.24
CA LEU A 145 -11.11 3.66 1.60
C LEU A 145 -11.75 4.61 2.63
N ARG A 146 -12.12 4.10 3.80
CA ARG A 146 -12.63 4.96 4.88
C ARG A 146 -11.59 5.95 5.35
N ASN A 147 -10.36 5.52 5.61
CA ASN A 147 -9.26 6.38 6.05
C ASN A 147 -9.03 7.54 5.07
N LEU A 148 -9.00 7.24 3.76
CA LEU A 148 -8.87 8.25 2.73
C LEU A 148 -10.07 9.20 2.68
N THR A 149 -11.28 8.64 2.71
CA THR A 149 -12.53 9.41 2.66
C THR A 149 -12.63 10.36 3.85
N GLU A 150 -12.35 9.90 5.05
CA GLU A 150 -12.36 10.73 6.27
C GLU A 150 -11.30 11.84 6.22
N HIS A 151 -10.13 11.56 5.65
CA HIS A 151 -9.11 12.60 5.46
C HIS A 151 -9.60 13.72 4.52
N LEU A 152 -10.12 13.36 3.35
CA LEU A 152 -10.60 14.33 2.35
C LEU A 152 -11.92 15.00 2.77
N ALA A 153 -12.74 14.34 3.59
CA ALA A 153 -13.96 14.90 4.14
C ALA A 153 -13.73 16.10 5.09
N ARG A 154 -12.51 16.30 5.54
CA ARG A 154 -12.12 17.51 6.28
C ARG A 154 -12.23 18.77 5.40
N PHE A 155 -12.16 18.62 4.09
CA PHE A 155 -12.25 19.67 3.09
C PHE A 155 -13.63 19.72 2.40
N ASP A 156 -14.26 18.53 2.24
CA ASP A 156 -15.63 18.40 1.72
C ASP A 156 -16.41 17.34 2.51
N SER A 157 -17.21 17.76 3.49
CA SER A 157 -17.99 16.87 4.33
C SER A 157 -19.01 15.99 3.57
N ARG A 158 -19.38 16.36 2.32
CA ARG A 158 -20.25 15.57 1.44
C ARG A 158 -19.63 14.21 1.09
N LEU A 159 -18.30 14.08 1.19
CA LEU A 159 -17.59 12.82 0.94
C LEU A 159 -17.90 11.74 1.98
N LEU A 160 -18.36 12.09 3.19
CA LEU A 160 -18.71 11.11 4.22
C LEU A 160 -19.79 10.11 3.78
N ARG A 161 -20.60 10.44 2.78
CA ARG A 161 -21.54 9.50 2.16
C ARG A 161 -20.87 8.28 1.52
N PHE A 162 -19.58 8.36 1.23
CA PHE A 162 -18.81 7.28 0.60
C PHE A 162 -18.01 6.42 1.58
N THR A 163 -18.18 6.58 2.89
CA THR A 163 -17.42 5.81 3.90
C THR A 163 -17.61 4.29 3.79
N ASP A 164 -18.70 3.82 3.19
CA ASP A 164 -18.97 2.40 2.96
C ASP A 164 -18.69 1.90 1.53
N CYS A 165 -18.12 2.76 0.68
CA CYS A 165 -17.82 2.39 -0.73
C CYS A 165 -16.91 1.17 -0.85
N GLY A 166 -15.99 0.94 0.10
CA GLY A 166 -15.14 -0.24 0.12
C GLY A 166 -15.92 -1.55 0.22
N GLY A 167 -17.03 -1.56 0.96
CA GLY A 167 -17.93 -2.71 1.04
C GLY A 167 -18.67 -2.96 -0.27
N MET A 168 -19.20 -1.92 -0.90
CA MET A 168 -19.88 -2.01 -2.20
C MET A 168 -18.92 -2.47 -3.29
N LEU A 169 -17.74 -1.86 -3.37
CA LEU A 169 -16.69 -2.23 -4.33
C LEU A 169 -16.31 -3.71 -4.21
N PHE A 170 -16.17 -4.21 -2.99
CA PHE A 170 -15.87 -5.62 -2.74
C PHE A 170 -17.00 -6.54 -3.19
N GLN A 171 -18.26 -6.19 -2.92
CA GLN A 171 -19.42 -6.98 -3.33
C GLN A 171 -19.56 -7.04 -4.84
N HIS A 172 -19.36 -5.92 -5.54
CA HIS A 172 -19.37 -5.88 -6.99
C HIS A 172 -18.31 -6.76 -7.62
N PHE A 173 -17.08 -6.74 -7.06
CA PHE A 173 -16.01 -7.62 -7.50
C PHE A 173 -16.38 -9.10 -7.33
N LEU A 174 -16.90 -9.50 -6.17
CA LEU A 174 -17.30 -10.89 -5.92
C LEU A 174 -18.40 -11.38 -6.87
N ARG A 175 -19.24 -10.46 -7.38
CA ARG A 175 -20.32 -10.77 -8.33
C ARG A 175 -19.87 -10.72 -9.78
N GLY A 176 -18.60 -10.36 -10.07
CA GLY A 176 -18.12 -10.14 -11.43
C GLY A 176 -18.81 -8.99 -12.17
N THR A 177 -19.36 -8.02 -11.44
CA THR A 177 -20.12 -6.87 -11.98
C THR A 177 -19.35 -5.54 -11.87
N LEU A 178 -18.02 -5.60 -11.72
CA LEU A 178 -17.16 -4.44 -11.85
C LEU A 178 -16.86 -4.24 -13.34
N ASP A 179 -17.68 -3.46 -14.01
CA ASP A 179 -17.42 -2.89 -15.34
C ASP A 179 -16.73 -1.53 -15.23
#